data_bb9804d0312709baa350cc99a9c16b3d
#
_entry.id   bb9804d0312709baa350cc99a9c16b3d
#
_cell.length_a   1.000
_cell.length_b   1.000
_cell.length_c   1.000
_cell.angle_alpha   90.00
_cell.angle_beta   90.00
_cell.angle_gamma   90.00
#
_symmetry.space_group_name_H-M   'P 1'
#
loop_
_entity.id
_entity.type
_entity.pdbx_description
1 polymer ?
#
loop_
_entity_poly.entity_id
_entity_poly.type
_entity_poly.pdbx_seq_one_letter_code
_entity_poly.pdbx_strand_id
1 'polypeptide(L)'
;FLNADSDTRNVSANEWLSFFESKALSELIATAQSRNHNLKAAYYSVQSARAFTRQVRSGQWPQIDGDLNAASFSESAAISPDGISDDGERYDVRLLAGWELDLFGRIRKSILAAKANAAAQEALYDDLMFTLHADVAQLFFQVNSLQSEIELLEKSKNTRSQSLELVKERFA
;
A
#
# COMPACT_ATOMS: atom_id res chain seq x y z
N PHE A 1 -27.74 1.09 16.35
CA PHE A 1 -26.46 1.40 15.74
C PHE A 1 -26.11 2.81 16.16
N LEU A 2 -25.03 2.95 16.93
CA LEU A 2 -24.53 4.16 17.54
C LEU A 2 -24.32 5.23 16.45
N ASN A 3 -25.02 6.34 16.56
CA ASN A 3 -24.58 7.62 16.03
C ASN A 3 -23.27 7.95 16.74
N ALA A 4 -22.17 7.50 16.22
CA ALA A 4 -20.88 8.08 16.52
C ALA A 4 -20.92 9.45 15.88
N ASP A 5 -21.15 10.43 16.72
CA ASP A 5 -21.00 11.85 16.39
C ASP A 5 -19.59 12.01 15.81
N SER A 6 -19.53 12.26 14.51
CA SER A 6 -18.30 12.32 13.72
C SER A 6 -17.56 13.64 13.93
N ASP A 7 -17.43 14.06 15.20
CA ASP A 7 -16.54 15.14 15.61
C ASP A 7 -15.19 14.59 16.13
N THR A 8 -14.79 13.42 15.67
CA THR A 8 -13.37 13.09 15.67
C THR A 8 -12.73 13.92 14.57
N ARG A 9 -12.21 15.09 14.94
CA ARG A 9 -11.27 15.85 14.14
C ARG A 9 -10.27 14.84 13.58
N ASN A 10 -10.34 14.59 12.30
CA ASN A 10 -9.31 13.88 11.56
C ASN A 10 -8.07 14.77 11.64
N VAL A 11 -7.34 14.65 12.75
CA VAL A 11 -6.03 15.29 12.88
C VAL A 11 -5.20 14.68 11.78
N SER A 12 -4.97 15.45 10.73
CA SER A 12 -4.19 14.94 9.60
C SER A 12 -2.82 14.52 10.16
N ALA A 13 -2.23 13.47 9.57
CA ALA A 13 -0.93 12.96 10.02
C ALA A 13 0.16 14.05 10.08
N ASN A 14 -0.07 15.21 9.48
CA ASN A 14 0.82 16.37 9.51
C ASN A 14 0.50 17.36 10.63
N GLU A 15 -0.75 17.43 11.12
CA GLU A 15 -1.11 18.38 12.19
C GLU A 15 -0.47 18.04 13.53
N TRP A 16 -0.40 16.75 13.91
CA TRP A 16 0.22 16.37 15.17
C TRP A 16 1.72 16.64 15.20
N LEU A 17 2.42 16.61 14.05
CA LEU A 17 3.84 16.94 13.94
C LEU A 17 4.13 18.40 14.31
N SER A 18 3.18 19.30 14.07
CA SER A 18 3.32 20.71 14.41
C SER A 18 3.42 20.97 15.92
N PHE A 19 2.93 20.02 16.75
CA PHE A 19 3.03 20.13 18.21
C PHE A 19 4.47 19.97 18.73
N PHE A 20 5.35 19.32 17.97
CA PHE A 20 6.71 19.04 18.44
C PHE A 20 7.74 20.11 18.06
N GLU A 21 7.39 21.09 17.23
CA GLU A 21 8.23 22.21 16.79
C GLU A 21 9.69 21.83 16.42
N SER A 22 9.92 20.53 16.07
CA SER A 22 11.23 19.99 15.80
C SER A 22 11.43 19.77 14.29
N LYS A 23 12.26 20.63 13.69
CA LYS A 23 12.64 20.50 12.27
C LYS A 23 13.35 19.19 11.99
N ALA A 24 14.23 18.75 12.91
CA ALA A 24 14.96 17.49 12.75
C ALA A 24 14.02 16.28 12.73
N LEU A 25 13.01 16.25 13.60
CA LEU A 25 12.00 15.19 13.59
C LEU A 25 11.22 15.18 12.26
N SER A 26 10.81 16.34 11.78
CA SER A 26 10.05 16.45 10.51
C SER A 26 10.86 15.97 9.32
N GLU A 27 12.16 16.27 9.25
CA GLU A 27 13.07 15.79 8.19
C GLU A 27 13.28 14.28 8.23
N LEU A 28 13.38 13.70 9.44
CA LEU A 28 13.49 12.25 9.62
C LEU A 28 12.21 11.54 9.15
N ILE A 29 11.04 12.05 9.51
CA ILE A 29 9.76 11.49 9.08
C ILE A 29 9.61 11.56 7.56
N ALA A 30 9.92 12.70 6.94
CA ALA A 30 9.87 12.85 5.48
C ALA A 30 10.82 11.85 4.78
N THR A 31 12.02 11.63 5.35
CA THR A 31 12.98 10.65 4.85
C THR A 31 12.44 9.23 5.00
N ALA A 32 11.88 8.89 6.16
CA ALA A 32 11.28 7.59 6.42
C ALA A 32 10.13 7.29 5.45
N GLN A 33 9.21 8.24 5.23
CA GLN A 33 8.13 8.11 4.26
C GLN A 33 8.62 7.83 2.85
N SER A 34 9.61 8.60 2.38
CA SER A 34 10.11 8.48 1.01
C SER A 34 10.86 7.16 0.75
N ARG A 35 11.45 6.56 1.78
CA ARG A 35 12.26 5.34 1.68
C ARG A 35 11.55 4.07 2.16
N ASN A 36 10.37 4.17 2.73
CA ASN A 36 9.64 3.02 3.25
C ASN A 36 8.99 2.21 2.13
N HIS A 37 9.48 1.00 1.90
CA HIS A 37 8.95 0.10 0.87
C HIS A 37 7.56 -0.46 1.22
N ASN A 38 7.25 -0.62 2.52
CA ASN A 38 5.93 -1.09 2.94
C ASN A 38 4.86 -0.03 2.66
N LEU A 39 5.16 1.25 2.91
CA LEU A 39 4.27 2.35 2.58
C LEU A 39 4.03 2.44 1.06
N LYS A 40 5.07 2.24 0.27
CA LYS A 40 4.97 2.17 -1.19
C LYS A 40 4.12 0.99 -1.67
N ALA A 41 4.28 -0.18 -1.05
CA ALA A 41 3.46 -1.36 -1.35
C ALA A 41 1.99 -1.13 -1.01
N ALA A 42 1.69 -0.54 0.16
CA ALA A 42 0.34 -0.18 0.57
C ALA A 42 -0.29 0.83 -0.40
N TYR A 43 0.46 1.83 -0.88
CA TYR A 43 0.00 2.75 -1.91
C TYR A 43 -0.43 2.03 -3.20
N TYR A 44 0.36 1.07 -3.68
CA TYR A 44 -0.01 0.29 -4.87
C TYR A 44 -1.19 -0.65 -4.61
N SER A 45 -1.39 -1.13 -3.38
CA SER A 45 -2.59 -1.89 -2.99
C SER A 45 -3.85 -1.03 -3.11
N VAL A 46 -3.80 0.23 -2.68
CA VAL A 46 -4.88 1.20 -2.90
C VAL A 46 -5.15 1.40 -4.39
N GLN A 47 -4.11 1.62 -5.21
CA GLN A 47 -4.27 1.79 -6.66
C GLN A 47 -4.89 0.55 -7.33
N SER A 48 -4.48 -0.65 -6.90
CA SER A 48 -5.04 -1.93 -7.37
C SER A 48 -6.52 -2.05 -7.02
N ALA A 49 -6.92 -1.74 -5.79
CA ALA A 49 -8.32 -1.79 -5.36
C ALA A 49 -9.20 -0.78 -6.12
N ARG A 50 -8.67 0.42 -6.38
CA ARG A 50 -9.35 1.43 -7.22
C ARG A 50 -9.48 0.96 -8.68
N ALA A 51 -8.45 0.30 -9.23
CA ALA A 51 -8.50 -0.28 -10.57
C ALA A 51 -9.53 -1.42 -10.64
N PHE A 52 -9.57 -2.29 -9.62
CA PHE A 52 -10.56 -3.35 -9.51
C PHE A 52 -11.99 -2.78 -9.45
N THR A 53 -12.20 -1.68 -8.72
CA THR A 53 -13.50 -0.99 -8.69
C THR A 53 -13.92 -0.54 -10.10
N ARG A 54 -13.01 -0.02 -10.92
CA ARG A 54 -13.28 0.34 -12.32
C ARG A 54 -13.61 -0.89 -13.16
N GLN A 55 -12.89 -1.99 -12.96
CA GLN A 55 -13.16 -3.27 -13.64
C GLN A 55 -14.56 -3.79 -13.30
N VAL A 56 -14.94 -3.83 -12.01
CA VAL A 56 -16.29 -4.26 -11.61
C VAL A 56 -17.37 -3.34 -12.20
N ARG A 57 -17.09 -2.03 -12.27
CA ARG A 57 -18.01 -1.05 -12.86
C ARG A 57 -18.20 -1.25 -14.36
N SER A 58 -17.22 -1.81 -15.08
CA SER A 58 -17.35 -2.07 -16.52
C SER A 58 -18.46 -3.08 -16.84
N GLY A 59 -18.83 -3.94 -15.88
CA GLY A 59 -19.97 -4.85 -16.02
C GLY A 59 -21.35 -4.17 -16.19
N GLN A 60 -21.43 -2.84 -15.96
CA GLN A 60 -22.66 -2.08 -16.28
C GLN A 60 -22.82 -1.79 -17.80
N TRP A 61 -21.78 -2.00 -18.57
CA TRP A 61 -21.75 -1.68 -19.99
C TRP A 61 -21.72 -2.96 -20.83
N PRO A 62 -22.22 -2.89 -22.09
CA PRO A 62 -22.05 -4.01 -23.01
C PRO A 62 -20.59 -4.42 -23.13
N GLN A 63 -20.34 -5.72 -23.11
CA GLN A 63 -19.02 -6.32 -23.36
C GLN A 63 -18.97 -6.69 -24.84
N ILE A 64 -17.85 -6.39 -25.47
CA ILE A 64 -17.59 -6.75 -26.87
C ILE A 64 -16.32 -7.59 -26.86
N ASP A 65 -16.46 -8.86 -27.23
CA ASP A 65 -15.36 -9.81 -27.36
C ASP A 65 -15.05 -10.03 -28.84
N GLY A 66 -13.78 -9.97 -29.18
CA GLY A 66 -13.26 -10.28 -30.51
C GLY A 66 -12.36 -11.50 -30.44
N ASP A 67 -12.64 -12.49 -31.29
CA ASP A 67 -11.83 -13.69 -31.44
C ASP A 67 -11.34 -13.79 -32.89
N LEU A 68 -10.03 -13.97 -33.04
CA LEU A 68 -9.39 -14.21 -34.32
C LEU A 68 -8.62 -15.53 -34.23
N ASN A 69 -9.03 -16.50 -34.99
CA ASN A 69 -8.37 -17.80 -35.06
C ASN A 69 -7.86 -18.04 -36.48
N ALA A 70 -6.61 -18.49 -36.59
CA ALA A 70 -6.01 -18.96 -37.81
C ALA A 70 -5.48 -20.37 -37.58
N ALA A 71 -5.91 -21.29 -38.39
CA ALA A 71 -5.49 -22.68 -38.31
C ALA A 71 -5.14 -23.22 -39.71
N SER A 72 -4.03 -23.92 -39.82
CA SER A 72 -3.71 -24.76 -40.98
C SER A 72 -4.09 -26.19 -40.66
N PHE A 73 -4.69 -26.86 -41.60
CA PHE A 73 -5.01 -28.28 -41.48
C PHE A 73 -4.48 -29.04 -42.70
N SER A 74 -4.08 -30.29 -42.47
CA SER A 74 -3.67 -31.21 -43.51
C SER A 74 -4.35 -32.54 -43.21
N GLU A 75 -5.20 -32.99 -44.13
CA GLU A 75 -5.87 -34.25 -44.02
C GLU A 75 -5.24 -35.26 -45.01
N SER A 76 -4.77 -36.39 -44.45
CA SER A 76 -4.15 -37.44 -45.29
C SER A 76 -5.21 -38.16 -46.10
N ALA A 77 -4.90 -38.47 -47.38
CA ALA A 77 -5.71 -39.30 -48.28
C ALA A 77 -6.11 -40.66 -47.67
N ALA A 78 -5.34 -41.16 -46.69
CA ALA A 78 -5.63 -42.44 -46.01
C ALA A 78 -6.81 -42.33 -45.01
N ILE A 79 -7.19 -41.12 -44.59
CA ILE A 79 -8.26 -40.89 -43.61
C ILE A 79 -9.47 -40.20 -44.26
N SER A 80 -9.25 -39.58 -45.43
CA SER A 80 -10.31 -38.91 -46.18
C SER A 80 -11.28 -39.93 -46.80
N PRO A 81 -12.61 -39.74 -46.69
CA PRO A 81 -13.61 -40.63 -47.28
C PRO A 81 -13.47 -40.77 -48.81
N ASP A 82 -12.94 -39.74 -49.46
CA ASP A 82 -12.78 -39.67 -50.90
C ASP A 82 -11.37 -40.09 -51.36
N GLY A 83 -10.45 -40.45 -50.42
CA GLY A 83 -9.09 -40.84 -50.73
C GLY A 83 -8.21 -39.72 -51.33
N ILE A 84 -8.58 -38.49 -51.10
CA ILE A 84 -7.85 -37.28 -51.57
C ILE A 84 -7.29 -36.55 -50.35
N SER A 85 -6.00 -36.15 -50.41
CA SER A 85 -5.44 -35.28 -49.38
C SER A 85 -6.02 -33.89 -49.53
N ASP A 86 -6.46 -33.30 -48.43
CA ASP A 86 -6.96 -31.93 -48.38
C ASP A 86 -6.08 -31.12 -47.42
N ASP A 87 -5.45 -30.09 -47.95
CA ASP A 87 -4.63 -29.16 -47.18
C ASP A 87 -5.25 -27.76 -47.31
N GLY A 88 -5.38 -27.09 -46.19
CA GLY A 88 -5.98 -25.76 -46.22
C GLY A 88 -5.64 -24.89 -45.03
N GLU A 89 -5.99 -23.67 -45.18
CA GLU A 89 -5.92 -22.65 -44.10
C GLU A 89 -7.33 -22.17 -43.82
N ARG A 90 -7.63 -22.04 -42.52
CA ARG A 90 -8.91 -21.52 -42.05
C ARG A 90 -8.66 -20.26 -41.20
N TYR A 91 -9.37 -19.20 -41.52
CA TYR A 91 -9.37 -17.95 -40.78
C TYR A 91 -10.79 -17.71 -40.29
N ASP A 92 -10.94 -17.73 -38.96
CA ASP A 92 -12.21 -17.43 -38.31
C ASP A 92 -12.12 -16.12 -37.58
N VAL A 93 -13.02 -15.18 -37.87
CA VAL A 93 -13.19 -13.93 -37.17
C VAL A 93 -14.57 -13.91 -36.51
N ARG A 94 -14.60 -13.74 -35.19
CA ARG A 94 -15.84 -13.72 -34.43
C ARG A 94 -15.91 -12.46 -33.58
N LEU A 95 -17.02 -11.75 -33.62
CA LEU A 95 -17.37 -10.67 -32.73
C LEU A 95 -18.62 -11.05 -31.96
N LEU A 96 -18.53 -10.97 -30.65
CA LEU A 96 -19.65 -11.25 -29.73
C LEU A 96 -19.91 -9.98 -28.91
N ALA A 97 -21.18 -9.60 -28.81
CA ALA A 97 -21.62 -8.53 -27.94
C ALA A 97 -22.60 -9.10 -26.91
N GLY A 98 -22.31 -8.91 -25.64
CA GLY A 98 -23.13 -9.34 -24.53
C GLY A 98 -23.41 -8.20 -23.57
N TRP A 99 -24.63 -8.11 -23.03
CA TRP A 99 -24.97 -7.13 -22.02
C TRP A 99 -25.92 -7.72 -20.98
N GLU A 100 -25.55 -7.56 -19.70
CA GLU A 100 -26.38 -7.96 -18.56
C GLU A 100 -27.11 -6.74 -18.03
N LEU A 101 -28.45 -6.77 -18.13
CA LEU A 101 -29.31 -5.76 -17.49
C LEU A 101 -29.40 -6.03 -15.99
N ASP A 102 -28.96 -5.09 -15.16
CA ASP A 102 -28.92 -5.23 -13.70
C ASP A 102 -30.31 -4.95 -13.06
N LEU A 103 -31.31 -5.82 -13.35
CA LEU A 103 -32.66 -5.66 -12.86
C LEU A 103 -32.76 -5.82 -11.33
N PHE A 104 -31.97 -6.74 -10.76
CA PHE A 104 -31.99 -7.07 -9.33
C PHE A 104 -30.87 -6.40 -8.52
N GLY A 105 -30.05 -5.59 -9.16
CA GLY A 105 -29.01 -4.82 -8.49
C GLY A 105 -27.75 -5.61 -8.13
N ARG A 106 -27.50 -6.77 -8.75
CA ARG A 106 -26.30 -7.60 -8.54
C ARG A 106 -25.03 -6.82 -8.84
N ILE A 107 -24.97 -6.21 -10.01
CA ILE A 107 -23.79 -5.44 -10.46
C ILE A 107 -23.61 -4.19 -9.57
N ARG A 108 -24.71 -3.47 -9.28
CA ARG A 108 -24.67 -2.30 -8.36
C ARG A 108 -24.14 -2.67 -6.99
N LYS A 109 -24.56 -3.80 -6.41
CA LYS A 109 -24.07 -4.28 -5.11
C LYS A 109 -22.61 -4.70 -5.16
N SER A 110 -22.16 -5.33 -6.26
CA SER A 110 -20.74 -5.66 -6.47
C SER A 110 -19.87 -4.41 -6.55
N ILE A 111 -20.34 -3.34 -7.21
CA ILE A 111 -19.63 -2.05 -7.26
C ILE A 111 -19.53 -1.42 -5.87
N LEU A 112 -20.61 -1.46 -5.07
CA LEU A 112 -20.57 -0.96 -3.70
C LEU A 112 -19.57 -1.74 -2.85
N ALA A 113 -19.53 -3.06 -2.96
CA ALA A 113 -18.56 -3.90 -2.27
C ALA A 113 -17.10 -3.58 -2.70
N ALA A 114 -16.85 -3.41 -4.01
CA ALA A 114 -15.54 -3.03 -4.51
C ALA A 114 -15.10 -1.63 -4.03
N LYS A 115 -16.03 -0.66 -3.97
CA LYS A 115 -15.75 0.67 -3.40
C LYS A 115 -15.42 0.60 -1.91
N ALA A 116 -16.17 -0.19 -1.14
CA ALA A 116 -15.91 -0.38 0.28
C ALA A 116 -14.53 -1.02 0.52
N ASN A 117 -14.14 -1.99 -0.33
CA ASN A 117 -12.80 -2.58 -0.28
C ASN A 117 -11.71 -1.54 -0.61
N ALA A 118 -11.91 -0.68 -1.60
CA ALA A 118 -10.97 0.38 -1.91
C ALA A 118 -10.82 1.38 -0.74
N ALA A 119 -11.91 1.76 -0.10
CA ALA A 119 -11.88 2.61 1.09
C ALA A 119 -11.17 1.93 2.28
N ALA A 120 -11.34 0.61 2.45
CA ALA A 120 -10.60 -0.15 3.46
C ALA A 120 -9.09 -0.14 3.20
N GLN A 121 -8.66 -0.27 1.94
CA GLN A 121 -7.23 -0.18 1.59
C GLN A 121 -6.67 1.24 1.81
N GLU A 122 -7.46 2.28 1.58
CA GLU A 122 -7.09 3.67 1.89
C GLU A 122 -6.88 3.85 3.40
N ALA A 123 -7.80 3.37 4.22
CA ALA A 123 -7.68 3.43 5.68
C ALA A 123 -6.46 2.65 6.20
N LEU A 124 -6.14 1.50 5.61
CA LEU A 124 -4.92 0.73 5.95
C LEU A 124 -3.63 1.46 5.57
N TYR A 125 -3.63 2.18 4.44
CA TYR A 125 -2.50 3.02 4.05
C TYR A 125 -2.29 4.17 5.04
N ASP A 126 -3.37 4.85 5.45
CA ASP A 126 -3.32 5.95 6.41
C ASP A 126 -2.86 5.46 7.80
N ASP A 127 -3.32 4.28 8.23
CA ASP A 127 -2.88 3.64 9.48
C ASP A 127 -1.39 3.31 9.46
N LEU A 128 -0.90 2.72 8.36
CA LEU A 128 0.52 2.43 8.19
C LEU A 128 1.38 3.69 8.20
N MET A 129 0.90 4.77 7.57
CA MET A 129 1.58 6.05 7.55
C MET A 129 1.65 6.66 8.97
N PHE A 130 0.53 6.61 9.71
CA PHE A 130 0.47 7.10 11.08
C PHE A 130 1.40 6.30 12.01
N THR A 131 1.38 4.98 11.91
CA THR A 131 2.27 4.09 12.67
C THR A 131 3.74 4.40 12.38
N LEU A 132 4.12 4.56 11.12
CA LEU A 132 5.49 4.95 10.75
C LEU A 132 5.92 6.26 11.41
N HIS A 133 5.05 7.28 11.43
CA HIS A 133 5.35 8.56 12.08
C HIS A 133 5.54 8.38 13.58
N ALA A 134 4.68 7.60 14.24
CA ALA A 134 4.76 7.34 15.67
C ALA A 134 6.07 6.61 16.04
N ASP A 135 6.45 5.60 15.26
CA ASP A 135 7.68 4.84 15.46
C ASP A 135 8.92 5.73 15.33
N VAL A 136 8.97 6.57 14.28
CA VAL A 136 10.10 7.50 14.08
C VAL A 136 10.18 8.51 15.22
N ALA A 137 9.05 9.06 15.67
CA ALA A 137 9.02 10.00 16.79
C ALA A 137 9.48 9.34 18.09
N GLN A 138 9.00 8.13 18.38
CA GLN A 138 9.41 7.37 19.55
C GLN A 138 10.92 7.14 19.58
N LEU A 139 11.48 6.67 18.46
CA LEU A 139 12.93 6.43 18.34
C LEU A 139 13.73 7.72 18.45
N PHE A 140 13.26 8.81 17.88
CA PHE A 140 13.91 10.13 17.99
C PHE A 140 14.01 10.59 19.45
N PHE A 141 12.93 10.51 20.21
CA PHE A 141 12.95 10.88 21.63
C PHE A 141 13.78 9.91 22.47
N GLN A 142 13.76 8.62 22.15
CA GLN A 142 14.59 7.63 22.84
C GLN A 142 16.09 7.91 22.62
N VAL A 143 16.52 8.22 21.40
CA VAL A 143 17.91 8.60 21.12
C VAL A 143 18.32 9.84 21.88
N ASN A 144 17.48 10.89 21.88
CA ASN A 144 17.77 12.13 22.61
C ASN A 144 17.86 11.89 24.13
N SER A 145 17.02 11.03 24.69
CA SER A 145 17.05 10.65 26.10
C SER A 145 18.36 9.93 26.46
N LEU A 146 18.78 8.94 25.62
CA LEU A 146 20.03 8.21 25.81
C LEU A 146 21.26 9.13 25.69
N GLN A 147 21.26 10.07 24.76
CA GLN A 147 22.33 11.07 24.64
C GLN A 147 22.45 11.92 25.93
N SER A 148 21.33 12.40 26.45
CA SER A 148 21.32 13.18 27.70
C SER A 148 21.81 12.35 28.89
N GLU A 149 21.46 11.05 28.95
CA GLU A 149 21.93 10.12 29.97
C GLU A 149 23.45 9.92 29.88
N ILE A 150 24.00 9.74 28.68
CA ILE A 150 25.46 9.63 28.44
C ILE A 150 26.18 10.87 28.96
N GLU A 151 25.71 12.07 28.59
CA GLU A 151 26.30 13.34 29.04
C GLU A 151 26.30 13.46 30.57
N LEU A 152 25.19 13.06 31.23
CA LEU A 152 25.09 13.05 32.68
C LEU A 152 26.06 12.08 33.33
N LEU A 153 26.21 10.88 32.76
CA LEU A 153 27.15 9.84 33.25
C LEU A 153 28.60 10.30 33.07
N GLU A 154 28.96 10.93 31.96
CA GLU A 154 30.30 11.48 31.74
C GLU A 154 30.64 12.58 32.75
N LYS A 155 29.68 13.49 33.00
CA LYS A 155 29.83 14.53 34.03
C LYS A 155 30.00 13.93 35.42
N SER A 156 29.22 12.93 35.76
CA SER A 156 29.30 12.21 37.03
C SER A 156 30.66 11.50 37.20
N LYS A 157 31.15 10.83 36.14
CA LYS A 157 32.47 10.20 36.11
C LYS A 157 33.57 11.22 36.36
N ASN A 158 33.54 12.36 35.66
CA ASN A 158 34.57 13.41 35.83
C ASN A 158 34.56 13.96 37.26
N THR A 159 33.39 14.23 37.84
CA THR A 159 33.27 14.71 39.24
C THR A 159 33.83 13.69 40.23
N ARG A 160 33.54 12.40 40.04
CA ARG A 160 34.07 11.34 40.92
C ARG A 160 35.58 11.17 40.76
N SER A 161 36.14 11.33 39.53
CA SER A 161 37.57 11.29 39.30
C SER A 161 38.31 12.44 40.01
N GLN A 162 37.76 13.67 39.94
CA GLN A 162 38.31 14.82 40.66
C GLN A 162 38.28 14.60 42.17
N SER A 163 37.14 14.06 42.70
CA SER A 163 37.02 13.75 44.14
C SER A 163 38.06 12.70 44.56
N LEU A 164 38.33 11.69 43.75
CA LEU A 164 39.32 10.67 44.03
C LEU A 164 40.75 11.28 44.07
N GLU A 165 41.06 12.17 43.14
CA GLU A 165 42.38 12.86 43.15
C GLU A 165 42.57 13.73 44.42
N LEU A 166 41.56 14.47 44.82
CA LEU A 166 41.59 15.25 46.06
C LEU A 166 41.78 14.39 47.32
N VAL A 167 41.15 13.21 47.32
CA VAL A 167 41.35 12.26 48.43
C VAL A 167 42.74 11.70 48.45
N LYS A 168 43.32 11.32 47.29
CA LYS A 168 44.70 10.85 47.17
C LYS A 168 45.71 11.88 47.66
N GLU A 169 45.55 13.19 47.29
CA GLU A 169 46.39 14.27 47.75
C GLU A 169 46.35 14.47 49.26
N ARG A 170 45.23 14.20 49.92
CA ARG A 170 45.12 14.32 51.37
C ARG A 170 45.76 13.20 52.17
N PHE A 171 45.94 12.02 51.57
CA PHE A 171 46.46 10.81 52.19
C PHE A 171 47.90 10.44 51.71
N ALA A 172 48.52 11.27 50.82
CA ALA A 172 49.91 11.23 50.49
C ALA A 172 50.73 12.18 51.37
#